data_0cfe05b6ad157930e9669d964935d794
#
_entry.id   0cfe05b6ad157930e9669d964935d794
#
_cell.length_a   1.000
_cell.length_b   1.000
_cell.length_c   1.000
_cell.angle_alpha   90.00
_cell.angle_beta   90.00
_cell.angle_gamma   90.00
#
_symmetry.space_group_name_H-M   'P 1'
#
loop_
_entity.id
_entity.type
_entity.pdbx_description
1 polymer ?
#
loop_
_entity_poly.entity_id
_entity_poly.type
_entity_poly.pdbx_seq_one_letter_code
_entity_poly.pdbx_strand_id
1 'polypeptide(L)'
;MYKIRPHISSALKIHRMLVPLAAVAVLIILIGARVWPGAQAQTAASISCETLASVSLPNTAITSAQKVAAGAFVPPGGRGGATAAPWTELPEFCRIAATTKMLNSDVKFEVWLPARGWNGDVQPAGSSFWGGAIPFARMRTLVNGGAATVGTNLGIEGFAGPSFVLEHPEKLENLKMDPLHAAIGHAKTLATRFYGSGPRFSVMDECGGGGSRDVMAEVQRWPADLDAAVAVNFTNYGTRHGISQVWMHQATHRSPAHFIPSEKLPAIHAAALDACDLRDGVKDGVIEDPSRCNFDPGVLLCKGADNNKCLTAPQVDAARRVYETPRHARTKEPIYGHMSPGSELDWASMIGRDEPYPYAQSFYRYLVYRDPNWTYAARPANFDGDVDLAEAPQNLVMNHTNPDLSGFVSRGGKLLLVGGWNDNLPVQNVITYYERVVAKVSADKVRNAVRLFVVPGMHHCFGETHPGSYKVDFDAVAAVRQWKTTGRAPEQIVVSTSGEGWPARRRLVCPYPQVSKYKGSGSTDDPANFTCRTP
;
A
#
# COMPACT_ATOMS: atom_id res chain seq x y z
N MET A 1 66.41 26.91 -15.37
CA MET A 1 67.75 26.38 -15.69
C MET A 1 67.58 25.00 -16.32
N TYR A 2 68.11 24.94 -17.55
CA TYR A 2 68.62 23.78 -18.30
C TYR A 2 67.66 22.57 -18.50
N LYS A 3 67.07 22.39 -19.71
CA LYS A 3 67.70 21.87 -20.97
C LYS A 3 68.10 20.39 -20.80
N ILE A 4 67.85 19.42 -21.70
CA ILE A 4 67.82 19.40 -23.18
C ILE A 4 67.32 18.04 -23.65
N ARG A 5 66.61 17.99 -24.75
CA ARG A 5 66.47 16.88 -25.73
C ARG A 5 67.81 16.48 -26.33
N PRO A 6 67.99 15.53 -27.28
CA PRO A 6 67.00 14.92 -28.22
C PRO A 6 67.39 13.50 -28.79
N HIS A 7 66.59 13.04 -29.75
CA HIS A 7 66.89 12.31 -31.04
C HIS A 7 67.31 10.86 -30.96
N ILE A 8 67.10 9.91 -31.89
CA ILE A 8 66.89 9.87 -33.36
C ILE A 8 66.35 8.46 -33.66
N SER A 9 65.34 8.22 -34.40
CA SER A 9 65.17 8.04 -35.84
C SER A 9 65.58 6.67 -36.43
N SER A 10 64.73 6.24 -37.30
CA SER A 10 64.89 5.47 -38.56
C SER A 10 64.69 3.93 -38.47
N ALA A 11 64.09 3.24 -39.36
CA ALA A 11 63.59 3.41 -40.71
C ALA A 11 62.96 2.09 -41.19
N LEU A 12 61.97 2.20 -42.01
CA LEU A 12 61.47 1.31 -43.05
C LEU A 12 62.18 -0.01 -43.32
N LYS A 13 61.39 -1.10 -43.43
CA LYS A 13 61.53 -2.00 -44.62
C LYS A 13 60.15 -2.62 -44.97
N ILE A 14 59.68 -2.26 -46.16
CA ILE A 14 58.61 -2.85 -46.92
C ILE A 14 59.04 -4.20 -47.47
N HIS A 15 58.26 -5.25 -47.30
CA HIS A 15 58.25 -6.39 -48.22
C HIS A 15 56.82 -6.79 -48.54
N ARG A 16 56.49 -6.58 -49.83
CA ARG A 16 55.36 -7.19 -50.50
C ARG A 16 55.64 -8.66 -50.71
N MET A 17 54.60 -9.51 -50.50
CA MET A 17 54.32 -10.62 -51.46
C MET A 17 52.97 -11.29 -51.13
N LEU A 18 52.07 -11.16 -52.10
CA LEU A 18 51.18 -12.17 -52.71
C LEU A 18 50.14 -12.90 -51.88
N VAL A 19 48.92 -12.61 -52.27
CA VAL A 19 47.65 -13.32 -52.08
C VAL A 19 47.72 -14.73 -52.73
N PRO A 20 47.05 -15.77 -52.18
CA PRO A 20 45.95 -16.32 -52.98
C PRO A 20 44.59 -16.42 -52.22
N LEU A 21 43.55 -16.35 -53.03
CA LEU A 21 42.12 -16.50 -52.76
C LEU A 21 41.76 -17.87 -52.13
N ALA A 22 40.69 -17.81 -51.41
CA ALA A 22 39.60 -18.77 -51.28
C ALA A 22 39.42 -19.32 -49.85
N ALA A 23 38.41 -18.80 -49.18
CA ALA A 23 37.32 -19.56 -48.54
C ALA A 23 36.35 -18.57 -47.88
N VAL A 24 35.20 -18.33 -48.55
CA VAL A 24 34.05 -17.70 -47.95
C VAL A 24 33.44 -18.69 -46.96
N ALA A 25 33.74 -18.51 -45.66
CA ALA A 25 33.01 -19.18 -44.61
C ALA A 25 31.87 -18.28 -44.19
N VAL A 26 30.65 -18.63 -44.62
CA VAL A 26 29.41 -18.04 -44.15
C VAL A 26 29.25 -18.38 -42.67
N LEU A 27 29.58 -17.43 -41.82
CA LEU A 27 29.32 -17.53 -40.38
C LEU A 27 27.82 -17.20 -40.18
N ILE A 28 26.98 -18.22 -40.18
CA ILE A 28 25.60 -18.12 -39.73
C ILE A 28 25.65 -17.83 -38.21
N ILE A 29 25.45 -16.58 -37.85
CA ILE A 29 25.20 -16.20 -36.45
C ILE A 29 23.79 -16.72 -36.13
N LEU A 30 23.75 -17.92 -35.58
CA LEU A 30 22.59 -18.41 -34.83
C LEU A 30 22.44 -17.50 -33.61
N ILE A 31 21.57 -16.49 -33.75
CA ILE A 31 20.99 -15.80 -32.58
C ILE A 31 20.16 -16.86 -31.88
N GLY A 32 20.77 -17.58 -30.98
CA GLY A 32 20.09 -18.44 -30.04
C GLY A 32 19.18 -17.54 -29.19
N ALA A 33 17.90 -17.48 -29.55
CA ALA A 33 16.89 -17.06 -28.61
C ALA A 33 17.09 -17.90 -27.36
N ARG A 34 17.66 -17.30 -26.31
CA ARG A 34 17.59 -17.88 -24.97
C ARG A 34 16.12 -17.90 -24.63
N VAL A 35 15.46 -19.01 -24.97
CA VAL A 35 14.21 -19.39 -24.36
C VAL A 35 14.54 -19.48 -22.86
N TRP A 36 14.06 -18.51 -22.11
CA TRP A 36 14.01 -18.58 -20.67
C TRP A 36 13.43 -19.95 -20.34
N PRO A 37 14.02 -20.76 -19.47
CA PRO A 37 13.39 -22.01 -19.09
C PRO A 37 12.03 -21.63 -18.52
N GLY A 38 10.98 -21.95 -19.27
CA GLY A 38 9.60 -21.75 -18.86
C GLY A 38 9.46 -22.33 -17.46
N ALA A 39 8.65 -21.69 -16.62
CA ALA A 39 8.31 -22.17 -15.30
C ALA A 39 8.07 -23.67 -15.40
N GLN A 40 8.95 -24.48 -14.81
CA GLN A 40 8.76 -25.92 -14.77
C GLN A 40 7.41 -26.12 -14.10
N ALA A 41 6.46 -26.65 -14.87
CA ALA A 41 5.18 -27.08 -14.34
C ALA A 41 5.48 -27.99 -13.17
N GLN A 42 5.17 -27.52 -11.97
CA GLN A 42 5.43 -28.29 -10.75
C GLN A 42 4.63 -29.58 -10.83
N THR A 43 5.28 -30.69 -10.59
CA THR A 43 4.69 -32.02 -10.59
C THR A 43 3.40 -32.04 -9.76
N ALA A 44 2.47 -32.91 -10.13
CA ALA A 44 1.21 -33.12 -9.40
C ALA A 44 1.44 -33.16 -7.88
N ALA A 45 0.47 -32.65 -7.11
CA ALA A 45 0.51 -32.60 -5.66
C ALA A 45 1.08 -33.89 -5.06
N SER A 46 1.98 -33.79 -4.06
CA SER A 46 2.63 -34.97 -3.47
C SER A 46 1.65 -35.82 -2.63
N ILE A 47 0.60 -35.19 -2.10
CA ILE A 47 -0.51 -35.86 -1.37
C ILE A 47 -1.86 -35.32 -1.82
N SER A 48 -2.94 -36.09 -1.61
CA SER A 48 -4.29 -35.59 -1.91
C SER A 48 -4.69 -34.45 -0.97
N CYS A 49 -5.58 -33.58 -1.44
CA CYS A 49 -6.10 -32.47 -0.64
C CYS A 49 -6.73 -32.97 0.68
N GLU A 50 -7.50 -34.03 0.62
CA GLU A 50 -8.23 -34.61 1.76
C GLU A 50 -7.27 -35.12 2.83
N THR A 51 -6.11 -35.63 2.45
CA THR A 51 -5.06 -36.09 3.37
C THR A 51 -4.56 -34.97 4.28
N LEU A 52 -4.65 -33.72 3.84
CA LEU A 52 -4.25 -32.58 4.67
C LEU A 52 -5.09 -32.43 5.94
N ALA A 53 -6.31 -33.00 5.98
CA ALA A 53 -7.13 -32.96 7.19
C ALA A 53 -6.47 -33.68 8.39
N SER A 54 -5.52 -34.58 8.15
CA SER A 54 -4.77 -35.31 9.19
C SER A 54 -3.46 -34.64 9.62
N VAL A 55 -3.10 -33.48 9.02
CA VAL A 55 -1.87 -32.77 9.37
C VAL A 55 -2.01 -32.12 10.76
N SER A 56 -1.11 -32.46 11.66
CA SER A 56 -1.07 -31.82 12.98
C SER A 56 -0.45 -30.43 12.89
N LEU A 57 -1.18 -29.44 13.37
CA LEU A 57 -0.77 -28.03 13.48
C LEU A 57 -0.87 -27.59 14.96
N PRO A 58 0.03 -26.74 15.44
CA PRO A 58 0.00 -26.27 16.84
C PRO A 58 -1.33 -25.60 17.20
N ASN A 59 -1.97 -26.03 18.28
CA ASN A 59 -3.23 -25.50 18.83
C ASN A 59 -4.36 -25.35 17.78
N THR A 60 -4.36 -26.17 16.70
CA THR A 60 -5.21 -25.96 15.54
C THR A 60 -5.94 -27.26 15.18
N ALA A 61 -7.25 -27.15 15.00
CA ALA A 61 -8.08 -28.18 14.41
C ALA A 61 -8.37 -27.83 12.94
N ILE A 62 -7.97 -28.71 12.03
CA ILE A 62 -8.41 -28.61 10.63
C ILE A 62 -9.83 -29.14 10.57
N THR A 63 -10.79 -28.29 10.20
CA THR A 63 -12.21 -28.59 10.17
C THR A 63 -12.65 -29.20 8.84
N SER A 64 -11.96 -28.83 7.76
CA SER A 64 -12.14 -29.47 6.45
C SER A 64 -10.90 -29.30 5.58
N ALA A 65 -10.65 -30.29 4.71
CA ALA A 65 -9.71 -30.19 3.61
C ALA A 65 -10.39 -30.84 2.41
N GLN A 66 -10.71 -30.07 1.39
CA GLN A 66 -11.48 -30.54 0.24
C GLN A 66 -11.05 -29.89 -1.06
N LYS A 67 -11.08 -30.67 -2.11
CA LYS A 67 -10.85 -30.18 -3.46
C LYS A 67 -12.08 -29.38 -3.92
N VAL A 68 -11.84 -28.16 -4.41
CA VAL A 68 -12.85 -27.31 -5.04
C VAL A 68 -12.59 -27.30 -6.54
N ALA A 69 -13.56 -27.77 -7.32
CA ALA A 69 -13.44 -27.75 -8.78
C ALA A 69 -13.37 -26.33 -9.34
N ALA A 70 -12.76 -26.17 -10.51
CA ALA A 70 -12.69 -24.87 -11.18
C ALA A 70 -14.10 -24.24 -11.32
N GLY A 71 -14.22 -22.98 -10.93
CA GLY A 71 -15.47 -22.22 -11.01
C GLY A 71 -16.57 -22.62 -10.00
N ALA A 72 -16.32 -23.58 -9.10
CA ALA A 72 -17.35 -24.11 -8.22
C ALA A 72 -17.41 -23.44 -6.82
N PHE A 73 -16.48 -22.56 -6.49
CA PHE A 73 -16.47 -21.92 -5.17
C PHE A 73 -17.58 -20.89 -5.06
N VAL A 74 -18.41 -21.05 -4.04
CA VAL A 74 -19.43 -20.08 -3.65
C VAL A 74 -18.94 -19.40 -2.35
N PRO A 75 -18.67 -18.09 -2.35
CA PRO A 75 -18.27 -17.42 -1.12
C PRO A 75 -19.41 -17.47 -0.09
N PRO A 76 -19.12 -17.58 1.21
CA PRO A 76 -20.14 -17.45 2.23
C PRO A 76 -20.94 -16.15 2.03
N GLY A 77 -22.26 -16.23 2.19
CA GLY A 77 -23.17 -15.11 1.95
C GLY A 77 -22.73 -13.84 2.72
N GLY A 78 -22.79 -12.70 2.05
CA GLY A 78 -22.54 -11.40 2.65
C GLY A 78 -23.63 -11.01 3.67
N ARG A 79 -23.42 -9.92 4.41
CA ARG A 79 -24.43 -9.33 5.30
C ARG A 79 -25.72 -9.11 4.50
N GLY A 80 -26.80 -9.83 4.85
CA GLY A 80 -28.11 -9.73 4.19
C GLY A 80 -28.67 -11.01 3.60
N GLY A 81 -27.97 -12.15 3.69
CA GLY A 81 -28.51 -13.47 3.37
C GLY A 81 -28.74 -13.76 1.87
N ALA A 82 -28.25 -12.90 0.96
CA ALA A 82 -28.29 -13.18 -0.47
C ALA A 82 -27.33 -14.33 -0.80
N THR A 83 -27.81 -15.36 -1.54
CA THR A 83 -26.95 -16.42 -2.08
C THR A 83 -25.96 -15.79 -3.06
N ALA A 84 -24.67 -15.86 -2.73
CA ALA A 84 -23.63 -15.40 -3.62
C ALA A 84 -23.54 -16.31 -4.86
N ALA A 85 -23.28 -15.73 -6.03
CA ALA A 85 -22.99 -16.51 -7.23
C ALA A 85 -21.61 -17.17 -7.12
N PRO A 86 -21.41 -18.34 -7.75
CA PRO A 86 -20.08 -18.96 -7.84
C PRO A 86 -19.07 -18.05 -8.53
N TRP A 87 -17.81 -18.12 -8.10
CA TRP A 87 -16.70 -17.42 -8.75
C TRP A 87 -16.12 -18.29 -9.86
N THR A 88 -16.68 -18.12 -11.07
CA THR A 88 -16.41 -19.00 -12.22
C THR A 88 -14.98 -18.89 -12.76
N GLU A 89 -14.26 -17.83 -12.46
CA GLU A 89 -12.87 -17.60 -12.87
C GLU A 89 -11.84 -18.30 -11.98
N LEU A 90 -12.24 -18.87 -10.83
CA LEU A 90 -11.30 -19.55 -9.95
C LEU A 90 -10.81 -20.87 -10.56
N PRO A 91 -9.48 -21.15 -10.54
CA PRO A 91 -8.96 -22.47 -10.90
C PRO A 91 -9.37 -23.53 -9.88
N GLU A 92 -9.10 -24.78 -10.19
CA GLU A 92 -9.20 -25.86 -9.20
C GLU A 92 -8.16 -25.66 -8.09
N PHE A 93 -8.57 -25.77 -6.82
CA PHE A 93 -7.69 -25.61 -5.67
C PHE A 93 -8.10 -26.52 -4.49
N CYS A 94 -7.15 -26.79 -3.62
CA CYS A 94 -7.41 -27.41 -2.33
C CYS A 94 -7.77 -26.32 -1.31
N ARG A 95 -8.98 -26.39 -0.76
CA ARG A 95 -9.48 -25.53 0.30
C ARG A 95 -9.32 -26.21 1.65
N ILE A 96 -8.59 -25.60 2.55
CA ILE A 96 -8.43 -26.06 3.93
C ILE A 96 -9.02 -25.00 4.85
N ALA A 97 -10.01 -25.39 5.66
CA ALA A 97 -10.56 -24.54 6.72
C ALA A 97 -10.10 -25.07 8.08
N ALA A 98 -9.70 -24.19 8.96
CA ALA A 98 -9.17 -24.55 10.26
C ALA A 98 -9.49 -23.49 11.32
N THR A 99 -9.38 -23.90 12.59
CA THR A 99 -9.54 -23.02 13.75
C THR A 99 -8.36 -23.19 14.69
N THR A 100 -7.66 -22.11 14.97
CA THR A 100 -6.59 -22.05 15.99
C THR A 100 -7.13 -21.47 17.29
N LYS A 101 -6.87 -22.12 18.41
CA LYS A 101 -7.15 -21.61 19.76
C LYS A 101 -6.00 -20.71 20.19
N MET A 102 -6.25 -19.41 20.33
CA MET A 102 -5.24 -18.45 20.85
C MET A 102 -5.89 -17.18 21.40
N LEU A 103 -5.23 -16.53 22.34
CA LEU A 103 -5.63 -15.23 22.90
C LEU A 103 -7.12 -15.17 23.29
N ASN A 104 -7.62 -16.22 23.92
CA ASN A 104 -9.04 -16.37 24.30
C ASN A 104 -10.03 -16.30 23.13
N SER A 105 -9.56 -16.61 21.92
CA SER A 105 -10.35 -16.55 20.69
C SER A 105 -10.22 -17.85 19.89
N ASP A 106 -11.30 -18.16 19.18
CA ASP A 106 -11.33 -19.15 18.11
C ASP A 106 -11.00 -18.42 16.79
N VAL A 107 -9.73 -18.49 16.40
CA VAL A 107 -9.25 -17.86 15.17
C VAL A 107 -9.53 -18.78 14.00
N LYS A 108 -10.52 -18.44 13.19
CA LYS A 108 -10.80 -19.14 11.93
C LYS A 108 -9.90 -18.62 10.83
N PHE A 109 -9.35 -19.54 10.05
CA PHE A 109 -8.58 -19.20 8.86
C PHE A 109 -8.81 -20.23 7.75
N GLU A 110 -8.54 -19.83 6.53
CA GLU A 110 -8.52 -20.73 5.39
C GLU A 110 -7.21 -20.64 4.63
N VAL A 111 -6.74 -21.80 4.14
CA VAL A 111 -5.60 -21.91 3.23
C VAL A 111 -6.10 -22.46 1.90
N TRP A 112 -5.82 -21.77 0.81
CA TRP A 112 -6.16 -22.19 -0.54
C TRP A 112 -4.89 -22.48 -1.33
N LEU A 113 -4.78 -23.70 -1.85
CA LEU A 113 -3.61 -24.19 -2.57
C LEU A 113 -4.01 -24.54 -4.01
N PRO A 114 -3.54 -23.78 -5.05
CA PRO A 114 -3.78 -24.14 -6.45
C PRO A 114 -3.47 -25.61 -6.72
N ALA A 115 -4.41 -26.37 -7.29
CA ALA A 115 -4.20 -27.79 -7.59
C ALA A 115 -3.19 -27.99 -8.74
N ARG A 116 -3.06 -26.98 -9.61
CA ARG A 116 -2.12 -26.93 -10.73
C ARG A 116 -1.57 -25.51 -10.88
N GLY A 117 -0.36 -25.39 -11.47
CA GLY A 117 0.20 -24.09 -11.80
C GLY A 117 0.63 -23.23 -10.60
N TRP A 118 0.86 -23.87 -9.42
CA TRP A 118 1.42 -23.13 -8.30
C TRP A 118 2.75 -22.46 -8.70
N ASN A 119 2.83 -21.15 -8.51
CA ASN A 119 3.99 -20.34 -8.90
C ASN A 119 5.15 -20.41 -7.89
N GLY A 120 5.00 -21.18 -6.82
CA GLY A 120 6.00 -21.32 -5.74
C GLY A 120 5.85 -20.30 -4.62
N ASP A 121 4.82 -19.47 -4.66
CA ASP A 121 4.60 -18.43 -3.66
C ASP A 121 3.63 -18.86 -2.56
N VAL A 122 3.85 -18.31 -1.37
CA VAL A 122 2.81 -18.12 -0.37
C VAL A 122 2.56 -16.64 -0.22
N GLN A 123 1.32 -16.22 -0.46
CA GLN A 123 0.87 -14.84 -0.36
C GLN A 123 -0.27 -14.74 0.65
N PRO A 124 0.01 -14.25 1.87
CA PRO A 124 -1.04 -13.97 2.85
C PRO A 124 -1.99 -12.87 2.35
N ALA A 125 -3.26 -13.01 2.63
CA ALA A 125 -4.28 -12.00 2.37
C ALA A 125 -4.49 -11.15 3.63
N GLY A 126 -4.36 -9.83 3.49
CA GLY A 126 -4.58 -8.89 4.57
C GLY A 126 -6.02 -8.85 5.04
N SER A 127 -6.21 -8.56 6.30
CA SER A 127 -7.52 -8.48 6.94
C SER A 127 -8.21 -7.14 6.67
N SER A 128 -9.51 -7.05 6.93
CA SER A 128 -10.16 -5.75 7.11
C SER A 128 -9.61 -5.07 8.37
N PHE A 129 -9.75 -3.74 8.47
CA PHE A 129 -9.15 -2.99 9.60
C PHE A 129 -9.52 -3.57 10.99
N TRP A 130 -10.75 -4.01 11.16
CA TRP A 130 -11.25 -4.56 12.42
C TRP A 130 -11.29 -6.09 12.45
N GLY A 131 -10.82 -6.79 11.42
CA GLY A 131 -10.97 -8.23 11.30
C GLY A 131 -12.43 -8.66 11.11
N GLY A 132 -12.78 -9.83 11.61
CA GLY A 132 -14.16 -10.34 11.68
C GLY A 132 -14.59 -11.21 10.50
N ALA A 133 -13.88 -11.18 9.38
CA ALA A 133 -14.16 -12.03 8.22
C ALA A 133 -12.87 -12.48 7.54
N ILE A 134 -12.87 -13.68 7.00
CA ILE A 134 -11.82 -14.16 6.12
C ILE A 134 -11.88 -13.35 4.80
N PRO A 135 -10.74 -12.82 4.29
CA PRO A 135 -10.71 -11.93 3.12
C PRO A 135 -10.81 -12.71 1.79
N PHE A 136 -11.91 -13.41 1.55
CA PHE A 136 -12.08 -14.30 0.40
C PHE A 136 -11.86 -13.61 -0.95
N ALA A 137 -12.27 -12.35 -1.10
CA ALA A 137 -12.07 -11.60 -2.35
C ALA A 137 -10.57 -11.41 -2.66
N ARG A 138 -9.75 -11.13 -1.65
CA ARG A 138 -8.31 -11.03 -1.81
C ARG A 138 -7.69 -12.39 -2.10
N MET A 139 -8.08 -13.42 -1.35
CA MET A 139 -7.63 -14.81 -1.58
C MET A 139 -7.94 -15.27 -3.02
N ARG A 140 -9.11 -14.91 -3.57
CA ARG A 140 -9.49 -15.16 -4.97
C ARG A 140 -8.46 -14.58 -5.95
N THR A 141 -8.11 -13.32 -5.76
CA THR A 141 -7.11 -12.64 -6.61
C THR A 141 -5.76 -13.36 -6.57
N LEU A 142 -5.33 -13.77 -5.37
CA LEU A 142 -4.03 -14.42 -5.15
C LEU A 142 -3.97 -15.82 -5.77
N VAL A 143 -5.04 -16.62 -5.61
CA VAL A 143 -5.11 -17.95 -6.23
C VAL A 143 -5.19 -17.88 -7.74
N ASN A 144 -5.92 -16.91 -8.31
CA ASN A 144 -5.93 -16.65 -9.75
C ASN A 144 -4.55 -16.28 -10.30
N GLY A 145 -3.72 -15.61 -9.48
CA GLY A 145 -2.30 -15.35 -9.76
C GLY A 145 -1.37 -16.57 -9.56
N GLY A 146 -1.92 -17.73 -9.21
CA GLY A 146 -1.17 -18.97 -9.00
C GLY A 146 -0.47 -19.07 -7.63
N ALA A 147 -0.74 -18.19 -6.68
CA ALA A 147 -0.16 -18.26 -5.34
C ALA A 147 -0.98 -19.18 -4.41
N ALA A 148 -0.31 -19.90 -3.52
CA ALA A 148 -0.92 -20.41 -2.31
C ALA A 148 -1.23 -19.23 -1.39
N THR A 149 -2.41 -19.21 -0.76
CA THR A 149 -2.83 -18.07 0.04
C THR A 149 -3.47 -18.49 1.36
N VAL A 150 -3.46 -17.60 2.33
CA VAL A 150 -4.09 -17.74 3.62
C VAL A 150 -4.78 -16.45 4.03
N GLY A 151 -5.95 -16.57 4.62
CA GLY A 151 -6.68 -15.44 5.22
C GLY A 151 -7.35 -15.85 6.52
N THR A 152 -7.49 -14.91 7.45
CA THR A 152 -8.04 -15.14 8.79
C THR A 152 -9.08 -14.11 9.18
N ASN A 153 -10.02 -14.47 10.06
CA ASN A 153 -10.98 -13.55 10.67
C ASN A 153 -10.44 -12.84 11.93
N LEU A 154 -9.16 -13.06 12.28
CA LEU A 154 -8.50 -12.56 13.49
C LEU A 154 -9.20 -12.98 14.81
N GLY A 155 -10.13 -13.95 14.80
CA GLY A 155 -10.91 -14.32 15.99
C GLY A 155 -11.98 -13.28 16.40
N ILE A 156 -12.32 -12.35 15.51
CA ILE A 156 -13.25 -11.22 15.76
C ILE A 156 -14.51 -11.43 14.90
N GLU A 157 -15.20 -12.55 15.05
CA GLU A 157 -16.40 -12.86 14.26
C GLU A 157 -17.68 -12.35 14.96
N GLY A 158 -18.66 -11.94 14.16
CA GLY A 158 -20.02 -11.62 14.63
C GLY A 158 -20.22 -10.16 15.05
N PHE A 159 -19.20 -9.32 15.00
CA PHE A 159 -19.29 -7.93 15.43
C PHE A 159 -19.34 -6.93 14.26
N ALA A 160 -20.02 -5.79 14.48
CA ALA A 160 -20.03 -4.67 13.55
C ALA A 160 -18.84 -3.75 13.82
N GLY A 161 -17.76 -3.89 13.04
CA GLY A 161 -16.54 -3.13 13.28
C GLY A 161 -15.98 -3.39 14.68
N PRO A 162 -15.54 -2.36 15.43
CA PRO A 162 -14.93 -2.52 16.75
C PRO A 162 -15.94 -2.64 17.91
N SER A 163 -17.22 -2.92 17.64
CA SER A 163 -18.23 -3.03 18.71
C SER A 163 -17.94 -4.14 19.73
N PHE A 164 -17.13 -5.14 19.35
CA PHE A 164 -16.66 -6.19 20.25
C PHE A 164 -15.92 -5.65 21.48
N VAL A 165 -15.34 -4.45 21.40
CA VAL A 165 -14.56 -3.86 22.50
C VAL A 165 -15.41 -3.63 23.76
N LEU A 166 -16.72 -3.46 23.61
CA LEU A 166 -17.63 -3.26 24.74
C LEU A 166 -17.86 -4.55 25.55
N GLU A 167 -17.91 -5.69 24.87
CA GLU A 167 -18.23 -6.98 25.48
C GLU A 167 -16.97 -7.87 25.63
N HIS A 168 -16.02 -7.73 24.69
CA HIS A 168 -14.83 -8.55 24.56
C HIS A 168 -13.57 -7.68 24.35
N PRO A 169 -13.20 -6.80 25.30
CA PRO A 169 -12.05 -5.91 25.15
C PRO A 169 -10.73 -6.67 24.98
N GLU A 170 -10.63 -7.91 25.48
CA GLU A 170 -9.47 -8.78 25.31
C GLU A 170 -9.18 -9.12 23.83
N LYS A 171 -10.19 -9.08 22.95
CA LYS A 171 -10.01 -9.32 21.50
C LYS A 171 -9.24 -8.20 20.80
N LEU A 172 -9.06 -7.03 21.42
CA LEU A 172 -8.17 -6.00 20.87
C LEU A 172 -6.74 -6.54 20.69
N GLU A 173 -6.29 -7.47 21.53
CA GLU A 173 -4.98 -8.09 21.41
C GLU A 173 -4.78 -8.79 20.06
N ASN A 174 -5.86 -9.29 19.44
CA ASN A 174 -5.78 -9.94 18.13
C ASN A 174 -5.35 -8.96 17.00
N LEU A 175 -5.53 -7.65 17.21
CA LEU A 175 -5.08 -6.61 16.29
C LEU A 175 -3.57 -6.36 16.34
N LYS A 176 -2.83 -7.05 17.22
CA LYS A 176 -1.38 -7.18 17.15
C LYS A 176 -0.90 -8.10 16.03
N MET A 177 -1.83 -8.78 15.35
CA MET A 177 -1.62 -9.70 14.21
C MET A 177 -1.00 -11.05 14.56
N ASP A 178 -0.89 -11.44 15.84
CA ASP A 178 -0.48 -12.81 16.21
C ASP A 178 -1.34 -13.89 15.52
N PRO A 179 -2.67 -13.72 15.32
CA PRO A 179 -3.48 -14.66 14.53
C PRO A 179 -3.06 -14.82 13.07
N LEU A 180 -2.66 -13.73 12.42
CA LEU A 180 -2.20 -13.77 11.03
C LEU A 180 -0.84 -14.45 10.92
N HIS A 181 0.11 -14.11 11.79
CA HIS A 181 1.41 -14.79 11.90
C HIS A 181 1.26 -16.30 12.03
N ALA A 182 0.42 -16.76 12.96
CA ALA A 182 0.17 -18.20 13.13
C ALA A 182 -0.40 -18.83 11.85
N ALA A 183 -1.37 -18.16 11.21
CA ALA A 183 -1.98 -18.65 9.97
C ALA A 183 -0.96 -18.72 8.81
N ILE A 184 -0.03 -17.78 8.70
CA ILE A 184 1.08 -17.81 7.71
C ILE A 184 1.97 -19.05 7.93
N GLY A 185 2.35 -19.32 9.18
CA GLY A 185 3.14 -20.51 9.53
C GLY A 185 2.42 -21.82 9.16
N HIS A 186 1.12 -21.90 9.43
CA HIS A 186 0.29 -23.03 9.05
C HIS A 186 0.16 -23.17 7.52
N ALA A 187 -0.02 -22.09 6.80
CA ALA A 187 -0.09 -22.10 5.33
C ALA A 187 1.21 -22.62 4.71
N LYS A 188 2.37 -22.18 5.18
CA LYS A 188 3.68 -22.69 4.72
C LYS A 188 3.83 -24.19 4.98
N THR A 189 3.39 -24.66 6.14
CA THR A 189 3.42 -26.09 6.50
C THR A 189 2.51 -26.90 5.58
N LEU A 190 1.25 -26.46 5.37
CA LEU A 190 0.28 -27.13 4.51
C LEU A 190 0.72 -27.13 3.05
N ALA A 191 1.23 -26.00 2.54
CA ALA A 191 1.78 -25.91 1.19
C ALA A 191 2.96 -26.88 1.01
N THR A 192 3.89 -26.94 1.99
CA THR A 192 5.02 -27.89 1.94
C THR A 192 4.55 -29.33 1.87
N ARG A 193 3.54 -29.70 2.66
CA ARG A 193 2.97 -31.06 2.63
C ARG A 193 2.28 -31.36 1.30
N PHE A 194 1.50 -30.40 0.79
CA PHE A 194 0.73 -30.59 -0.45
C PHE A 194 1.60 -30.68 -1.70
N TYR A 195 2.60 -29.80 -1.82
CA TYR A 195 3.47 -29.72 -3.01
C TYR A 195 4.74 -30.56 -2.91
N GLY A 196 5.05 -31.13 -1.74
CA GLY A 196 6.30 -31.87 -1.50
C GLY A 196 7.55 -30.99 -1.39
N SER A 197 7.40 -29.68 -1.46
CA SER A 197 8.48 -28.69 -1.30
C SER A 197 7.95 -27.42 -0.65
N GLY A 198 8.78 -26.74 0.15
CA GLY A 198 8.42 -25.45 0.75
C GLY A 198 8.25 -24.35 -0.28
N PRO A 199 7.59 -23.24 0.11
CA PRO A 199 7.47 -22.08 -0.75
C PRO A 199 8.86 -21.52 -1.09
N ARG A 200 9.02 -21.08 -2.33
CA ARG A 200 10.25 -20.43 -2.82
C ARG A 200 10.28 -18.94 -2.52
N PHE A 201 9.10 -18.34 -2.32
CA PHE A 201 8.96 -16.92 -2.05
C PHE A 201 7.71 -16.66 -1.21
N SER A 202 7.86 -15.90 -0.15
CA SER A 202 6.77 -15.41 0.69
C SER A 202 6.65 -13.91 0.53
N VAL A 203 5.53 -13.43 0.01
CA VAL A 203 5.31 -12.00 -0.21
C VAL A 203 3.91 -11.61 0.21
N MET A 204 3.80 -10.45 0.88
CA MET A 204 2.51 -9.83 1.19
C MET A 204 2.46 -8.47 0.51
N ASP A 205 1.45 -8.26 -0.31
CA ASP A 205 1.20 -7.03 -1.07
C ASP A 205 -0.21 -6.57 -0.77
N GLU A 206 -0.31 -5.49 -0.01
CA GLU A 206 -1.60 -5.01 0.45
C GLU A 206 -1.69 -3.49 0.41
N CYS A 207 -2.93 -3.01 0.35
CA CYS A 207 -3.26 -1.60 0.31
C CYS A 207 -4.25 -1.20 1.41
N GLY A 208 -4.20 0.07 1.78
CA GLY A 208 -5.18 0.71 2.64
C GLY A 208 -5.01 0.42 4.12
N GLY A 209 -5.96 0.93 4.90
CA GLY A 209 -5.87 0.95 6.34
C GLY A 209 -5.85 -0.41 7.05
N GLY A 210 -6.40 -1.45 6.42
CA GLY A 210 -6.43 -2.82 6.96
C GLY A 210 -5.21 -3.62 6.53
N GLY A 211 -5.20 -4.08 5.28
CA GLY A 211 -4.20 -5.03 4.78
C GLY A 211 -2.78 -4.53 4.87
N SER A 212 -2.47 -3.28 4.47
CA SER A 212 -1.11 -2.78 4.58
C SER A 212 -0.66 -2.47 6.01
N ARG A 213 -1.59 -2.24 6.95
CA ARG A 213 -1.25 -2.26 8.38
C ARG A 213 -0.77 -3.65 8.80
N ASP A 214 -1.40 -4.71 8.32
CA ASP A 214 -1.01 -6.09 8.61
C ASP A 214 0.39 -6.39 8.04
N VAL A 215 0.71 -5.91 6.82
CA VAL A 215 2.08 -5.94 6.27
C VAL A 215 3.07 -5.29 7.22
N MET A 216 2.73 -4.12 7.76
CA MET A 216 3.63 -3.41 8.68
C MET A 216 3.81 -4.15 10.00
N ALA A 217 2.79 -4.83 10.51
CA ALA A 217 2.90 -5.70 11.67
C ALA A 217 3.86 -6.88 11.42
N GLU A 218 3.70 -7.57 10.28
CA GLU A 218 4.53 -8.72 9.91
C GLU A 218 6.01 -8.34 9.81
N VAL A 219 6.36 -7.30 9.04
CA VAL A 219 7.76 -6.92 8.87
C VAL A 219 8.43 -6.41 10.14
N GLN A 220 7.65 -5.84 11.07
CA GLN A 220 8.16 -5.34 12.36
C GLN A 220 8.32 -6.44 13.41
N ARG A 221 7.39 -7.38 13.48
CA ARG A 221 7.30 -8.35 14.58
C ARG A 221 7.79 -9.74 14.20
N TRP A 222 7.53 -10.18 12.96
CA TRP A 222 7.87 -11.52 12.48
C TRP A 222 8.65 -11.48 11.16
N PRO A 223 9.86 -10.92 11.20
CA PRO A 223 10.67 -10.67 10.00
C PRO A 223 11.05 -11.92 9.20
N ALA A 224 10.80 -13.13 9.74
CA ALA A 224 11.06 -14.40 9.06
C ALA A 224 9.88 -14.86 8.17
N ASP A 225 8.72 -14.24 8.31
CA ASP A 225 7.51 -14.70 7.61
C ASP A 225 7.49 -14.31 6.14
N LEU A 226 8.11 -13.20 5.81
CA LEU A 226 8.09 -12.65 4.46
C LEU A 226 9.50 -12.45 3.91
N ASP A 227 9.71 -12.82 2.65
CA ASP A 227 10.90 -12.48 1.88
C ASP A 227 10.85 -11.06 1.35
N ALA A 228 9.65 -10.62 0.99
CA ALA A 228 9.37 -9.26 0.55
C ALA A 228 7.96 -8.82 0.97
N ALA A 229 7.77 -7.51 1.01
CA ALA A 229 6.50 -6.91 1.38
C ALA A 229 6.25 -5.62 0.59
N VAL A 230 4.98 -5.36 0.30
CA VAL A 230 4.50 -4.12 -0.31
C VAL A 230 3.39 -3.56 0.57
N ALA A 231 3.53 -2.32 1.00
CA ALA A 231 2.51 -1.61 1.77
C ALA A 231 2.15 -0.30 1.06
N VAL A 232 0.92 -0.25 0.54
CA VAL A 232 0.40 0.90 -0.21
C VAL A 232 -0.54 1.70 0.70
N ASN A 233 -0.29 2.99 0.87
CA ASN A 233 -1.11 3.90 1.67
C ASN A 233 -1.46 3.33 3.05
N PHE A 234 -0.45 2.87 3.77
CA PHE A 234 -0.64 2.17 5.04
C PHE A 234 -1.01 3.09 6.20
N THR A 235 -1.88 2.57 7.07
CA THR A 235 -2.31 3.23 8.30
C THR A 235 -1.71 2.50 9.52
N ASN A 236 -0.40 2.62 9.69
CA ASN A 236 0.30 1.96 10.79
C ASN A 236 0.12 2.65 12.15
N TYR A 237 -0.46 3.86 12.17
CA TYR A 237 -0.77 4.61 13.39
C TYR A 237 -2.29 4.69 13.57
N GLY A 238 -2.92 3.54 13.87
CA GLY A 238 -4.39 3.38 13.86
C GLY A 238 -5.13 4.33 14.80
N THR A 239 -4.59 4.58 16.00
CA THR A 239 -5.22 5.49 16.97
C THR A 239 -5.26 6.93 16.43
N ARG A 240 -4.17 7.44 15.90
CA ARG A 240 -4.08 8.82 15.38
C ARG A 240 -4.82 9.02 14.07
N HIS A 241 -4.93 7.97 13.27
CA HIS A 241 -5.73 8.01 12.06
C HIS A 241 -7.20 8.36 12.36
N GLY A 242 -7.83 7.67 13.33
CA GLY A 242 -9.20 7.98 13.74
C GLY A 242 -9.39 9.42 14.22
N ILE A 243 -8.40 9.95 14.97
CA ILE A 243 -8.43 11.33 15.44
C ILE A 243 -8.34 12.32 14.27
N SER A 244 -7.45 12.07 13.29
CA SER A 244 -7.26 12.98 12.15
C SER A 244 -8.52 13.11 11.29
N GLN A 245 -9.27 12.03 11.13
CA GLN A 245 -10.53 12.06 10.38
C GLN A 245 -11.61 12.89 11.10
N VAL A 246 -11.67 12.84 12.44
CA VAL A 246 -12.56 13.70 13.21
C VAL A 246 -12.10 15.16 13.14
N TRP A 247 -10.79 15.42 13.10
CA TRP A 247 -10.26 16.76 12.89
C TRP A 247 -10.74 17.37 11.56
N MET A 248 -10.66 16.62 10.46
CA MET A 248 -11.13 17.08 9.15
C MET A 248 -12.62 17.40 9.18
N HIS A 249 -13.42 16.53 9.78
CA HIS A 249 -14.85 16.78 9.96
C HIS A 249 -15.08 18.06 10.79
N GLN A 250 -14.41 18.19 11.91
CA GLN A 250 -14.54 19.39 12.77
C GLN A 250 -14.10 20.67 12.04
N ALA A 251 -13.06 20.61 11.18
CA ALA A 251 -12.61 21.77 10.43
C ALA A 251 -13.76 22.44 9.65
N THR A 252 -14.63 21.62 9.08
CA THR A 252 -15.73 22.08 8.21
C THR A 252 -17.10 22.14 8.91
N HIS A 253 -17.24 21.59 10.14
CA HIS A 253 -18.52 21.50 10.86
C HIS A 253 -18.54 22.27 12.20
N ARG A 254 -17.65 23.26 12.40
CA ARG A 254 -17.67 24.12 13.60
C ARG A 254 -18.95 24.98 13.69
N SER A 255 -19.51 25.34 12.57
CA SER A 255 -20.83 25.94 12.41
C SER A 255 -21.31 25.74 10.97
N PRO A 256 -22.61 25.90 10.68
CA PRO A 256 -23.12 25.80 9.31
C PRO A 256 -22.39 26.68 8.28
N ALA A 257 -21.85 27.84 8.70
CA ALA A 257 -21.12 28.76 7.82
C ALA A 257 -19.75 28.20 7.37
N HIS A 258 -19.16 27.23 8.08
CA HIS A 258 -17.87 26.63 7.74
C HIS A 258 -18.03 25.44 6.79
N PHE A 259 -19.22 24.94 6.58
CA PHE A 259 -19.44 23.83 5.65
C PHE A 259 -19.06 24.24 4.23
N ILE A 260 -18.25 23.40 3.57
CA ILE A 260 -17.84 23.57 2.18
C ILE A 260 -18.66 22.61 1.32
N PRO A 261 -19.65 23.10 0.56
CA PRO A 261 -20.41 22.26 -0.35
C PRO A 261 -19.53 21.63 -1.44
N SER A 262 -19.87 20.42 -1.87
CA SER A 262 -19.10 19.68 -2.88
C SER A 262 -18.93 20.44 -4.19
N GLU A 263 -19.90 21.30 -4.55
CA GLU A 263 -19.89 22.13 -5.76
C GLU A 263 -18.80 23.20 -5.76
N LYS A 264 -18.18 23.50 -4.59
CA LYS A 264 -17.07 24.44 -4.44
C LYS A 264 -15.69 23.76 -4.51
N LEU A 265 -15.61 22.46 -4.32
CA LEU A 265 -14.35 21.71 -4.34
C LEU A 265 -13.58 21.85 -5.66
N PRO A 266 -14.25 21.86 -6.85
CA PRO A 266 -13.58 22.10 -8.12
C PRO A 266 -12.86 23.47 -8.19
N ALA A 267 -13.41 24.50 -7.56
CA ALA A 267 -12.77 25.81 -7.53
C ALA A 267 -11.51 25.81 -6.66
N ILE A 268 -11.52 25.11 -5.54
CA ILE A 268 -10.35 24.95 -4.66
C ILE A 268 -9.27 24.17 -5.39
N HIS A 269 -9.62 23.05 -6.01
CA HIS A 269 -8.72 22.20 -6.79
C HIS A 269 -8.05 22.96 -7.93
N ALA A 270 -8.84 23.68 -8.75
CA ALA A 270 -8.30 24.46 -9.85
C ALA A 270 -7.31 25.52 -9.37
N ALA A 271 -7.59 26.19 -8.25
CA ALA A 271 -6.69 27.20 -7.69
C ALA A 271 -5.40 26.57 -7.12
N ALA A 272 -5.46 25.37 -6.55
CA ALA A 272 -4.29 24.63 -6.09
C ALA A 272 -3.40 24.22 -7.29
N LEU A 273 -4.00 23.71 -8.36
CA LEU A 273 -3.29 23.41 -9.61
C LEU A 273 -2.66 24.66 -10.24
N ASP A 274 -3.39 25.75 -10.35
CA ASP A 274 -2.84 27.01 -10.89
C ASP A 274 -1.61 27.52 -10.10
N ALA A 275 -1.59 27.28 -8.80
CA ALA A 275 -0.47 27.64 -7.94
C ALA A 275 0.75 26.72 -8.08
N CYS A 276 0.57 25.44 -8.38
CA CYS A 276 1.61 24.46 -8.13
C CYS A 276 1.90 23.45 -9.26
N ASP A 277 0.98 23.20 -10.17
CA ASP A 277 1.10 22.17 -11.21
C ASP A 277 2.40 22.37 -12.06
N LEU A 278 2.69 23.58 -12.50
CA LEU A 278 3.83 23.87 -13.39
C LEU A 278 5.21 23.75 -12.69
N ARG A 279 5.30 23.45 -11.40
CA ARG A 279 6.58 23.47 -10.66
C ARG A 279 7.58 22.40 -11.08
N ASP A 280 7.11 21.27 -11.59
CA ASP A 280 7.95 20.21 -12.17
C ASP A 280 8.35 20.48 -13.62
N GLY A 281 7.76 21.50 -14.28
CA GLY A 281 7.96 21.92 -15.66
C GLY A 281 6.89 21.41 -16.62
N VAL A 282 5.84 20.77 -16.10
CA VAL A 282 4.70 20.27 -16.89
C VAL A 282 3.40 20.83 -16.32
N LYS A 283 2.46 21.21 -17.18
CA LYS A 283 1.10 21.56 -16.76
C LYS A 283 0.17 20.46 -17.23
N ASP A 284 -0.03 19.45 -16.37
CA ASP A 284 -0.77 18.24 -16.72
C ASP A 284 -1.93 17.88 -15.77
N GLY A 285 -2.28 18.82 -14.88
CA GLY A 285 -3.37 18.65 -13.92
C GLY A 285 -2.95 17.88 -12.66
N VAL A 286 -1.66 17.67 -12.43
CA VAL A 286 -1.12 16.95 -11.29
C VAL A 286 0.00 17.74 -10.62
N ILE A 287 -0.05 17.84 -9.31
CA ILE A 287 1.03 18.43 -8.52
C ILE A 287 2.05 17.33 -8.19
N GLU A 288 3.25 17.41 -8.75
CA GLU A 288 4.30 16.39 -8.57
C GLU A 288 4.77 16.29 -7.11
N ASP A 289 4.93 17.43 -6.42
CA ASP A 289 5.33 17.50 -5.02
C ASP A 289 4.45 18.47 -4.23
N PRO A 290 3.30 18.03 -3.73
CA PRO A 290 2.42 18.86 -2.92
C PRO A 290 3.04 19.40 -1.63
N SER A 291 4.05 18.72 -1.07
CA SER A 291 4.72 19.17 0.16
C SER A 291 5.42 20.54 0.00
N ARG A 292 5.70 20.92 -1.23
CA ARG A 292 6.31 22.21 -1.60
C ARG A 292 5.32 23.21 -2.20
N CYS A 293 4.05 22.87 -2.24
CA CYS A 293 2.99 23.72 -2.75
C CYS A 293 2.51 24.68 -1.66
N ASN A 294 2.85 25.95 -1.78
CA ASN A 294 2.39 26.99 -0.85
C ASN A 294 1.06 27.59 -1.34
N PHE A 295 0.03 26.76 -1.38
CA PHE A 295 -1.32 27.18 -1.75
C PHE A 295 -2.08 27.72 -0.53
N ASP A 296 -2.66 28.92 -0.65
CA ASP A 296 -3.60 29.48 0.33
C ASP A 296 -5.00 29.63 -0.29
N PRO A 297 -6.03 28.92 0.22
CA PRO A 297 -7.40 29.04 -0.27
C PRO A 297 -7.99 30.44 -0.11
N GLY A 298 -7.33 31.34 0.60
CA GLY A 298 -7.71 32.75 0.71
C GLY A 298 -7.79 33.49 -0.61
N VAL A 299 -7.09 33.02 -1.66
CA VAL A 299 -7.19 33.57 -3.02
C VAL A 299 -8.59 33.44 -3.61
N LEU A 300 -9.40 32.52 -3.07
CA LEU A 300 -10.79 32.27 -3.47
C LEU A 300 -11.82 33.06 -2.65
N LEU A 301 -11.40 33.98 -1.76
CA LEU A 301 -12.36 34.74 -0.95
C LEU A 301 -13.34 35.49 -1.85
N CYS A 302 -14.64 35.30 -1.62
CA CYS A 302 -15.69 35.98 -2.39
C CYS A 302 -15.55 37.51 -2.28
N LYS A 303 -15.53 38.19 -3.43
CA LYS A 303 -15.53 39.65 -3.53
C LYS A 303 -16.96 40.25 -3.62
N GLY A 304 -17.96 39.42 -3.65
CA GLY A 304 -19.38 39.75 -3.76
C GLY A 304 -20.26 38.64 -3.20
N ALA A 305 -21.40 38.39 -3.84
CA ALA A 305 -22.30 37.30 -3.40
C ALA A 305 -21.63 35.92 -3.49
N ASP A 306 -22.00 35.06 -2.56
CA ASP A 306 -21.53 33.66 -2.52
C ASP A 306 -21.95 32.88 -3.78
N ASN A 307 -21.04 32.09 -4.33
CA ASN A 307 -21.28 31.20 -5.47
C ASN A 307 -20.23 30.06 -5.53
N ASN A 308 -20.39 29.12 -6.47
CA ASN A 308 -19.54 27.93 -6.57
C ASN A 308 -18.09 28.20 -7.01
N LYS A 309 -17.72 29.44 -7.34
CA LYS A 309 -16.37 29.82 -7.77
C LYS A 309 -15.57 30.54 -6.68
N CYS A 310 -16.16 30.78 -5.52
CA CYS A 310 -15.51 31.47 -4.40
C CYS A 310 -15.88 30.84 -3.06
N LEU A 311 -15.12 31.16 -2.03
CA LEU A 311 -15.34 30.73 -0.65
C LEU A 311 -15.74 31.94 0.21
N THR A 312 -16.71 31.75 1.10
CA THR A 312 -16.96 32.72 2.18
C THR A 312 -15.78 32.73 3.15
N ALA A 313 -15.63 33.77 3.97
CA ALA A 313 -14.54 33.84 4.94
C ALA A 313 -14.51 32.64 5.92
N PRO A 314 -15.65 32.14 6.46
CA PRO A 314 -15.66 30.90 7.24
C PRO A 314 -15.23 29.66 6.44
N GLN A 315 -15.58 29.55 5.15
CA GLN A 315 -15.15 28.43 4.30
C GLN A 315 -13.67 28.49 3.98
N VAL A 316 -13.09 29.68 3.80
CA VAL A 316 -11.62 29.84 3.67
C VAL A 316 -10.91 29.35 4.93
N ASP A 317 -11.41 29.71 6.12
CA ASP A 317 -10.85 29.20 7.38
C ASP A 317 -10.99 27.68 7.51
N ALA A 318 -12.13 27.12 7.10
CA ALA A 318 -12.34 25.67 7.08
C ALA A 318 -11.35 24.96 6.14
N ALA A 319 -11.17 25.46 4.90
CA ALA A 319 -10.23 24.88 3.93
C ALA A 319 -8.78 24.96 4.42
N ARG A 320 -8.35 26.09 5.02
CA ARG A 320 -7.03 26.20 5.64
C ARG A 320 -6.81 25.12 6.69
N ARG A 321 -7.81 24.85 7.55
CA ARG A 321 -7.73 23.83 8.58
C ARG A 321 -7.62 22.41 8.04
N VAL A 322 -8.23 22.11 6.89
CA VAL A 322 -8.08 20.81 6.23
C VAL A 322 -6.64 20.58 5.76
N TYR A 323 -5.95 21.66 5.35
CA TYR A 323 -4.53 21.61 5.00
C TYR A 323 -3.58 21.71 6.20
N GLU A 324 -4.08 21.97 7.40
CA GLU A 324 -3.25 22.04 8.60
C GLU A 324 -3.03 20.66 9.22
N THR A 325 -1.80 20.39 9.65
CA THR A 325 -1.50 19.23 10.48
C THR A 325 -2.23 19.36 11.82
N PRO A 326 -3.14 18.40 12.16
CA PRO A 326 -3.77 18.40 13.47
C PRO A 326 -2.73 18.25 14.58
N ARG A 327 -2.88 19.07 15.63
CA ARG A 327 -1.96 19.08 16.76
C ARG A 327 -2.68 18.87 18.07
N HIS A 328 -2.04 18.17 18.98
CA HIS A 328 -2.49 18.04 20.35
C HIS A 328 -2.63 19.44 20.99
N ALA A 329 -3.80 19.74 21.55
CA ALA A 329 -4.10 21.11 22.00
C ALA A 329 -3.13 21.63 23.06
N ARG A 330 -2.66 20.78 23.97
CA ARG A 330 -1.75 21.11 25.09
C ARG A 330 -0.27 21.01 24.68
N THR A 331 0.16 19.87 24.14
CA THR A 331 1.59 19.61 23.86
C THR A 331 2.08 20.20 22.54
N LYS A 332 1.15 20.58 21.63
CA LYS A 332 1.44 21.04 20.26
C LYS A 332 2.09 20.00 19.36
N GLU A 333 2.25 18.77 19.83
CA GLU A 333 2.78 17.67 19.03
C GLU A 333 1.84 17.37 17.84
N PRO A 334 2.39 17.06 16.66
CA PRO A 334 1.57 16.62 15.52
C PRO A 334 0.85 15.31 15.88
N ILE A 335 -0.45 15.26 15.61
CA ILE A 335 -1.25 14.05 15.80
C ILE A 335 -1.09 13.13 14.60
N TYR A 336 -1.24 13.69 13.38
CA TYR A 336 -1.20 12.95 12.12
C TYR A 336 -0.84 13.88 10.96
N GLY A 337 -0.85 13.38 9.70
CA GLY A 337 -0.70 14.21 8.53
C GLY A 337 -1.91 15.10 8.23
N HIS A 338 -1.82 15.87 7.16
CA HIS A 338 -2.87 16.75 6.64
C HIS A 338 -3.16 16.43 5.18
N MET A 339 -4.28 16.94 4.64
CA MET A 339 -4.61 16.76 3.23
C MET A 339 -3.63 17.55 2.35
N SER A 340 -3.25 16.98 1.22
CA SER A 340 -2.32 17.59 0.29
C SER A 340 -3.06 18.45 -0.73
N PRO A 341 -2.48 19.60 -1.18
CA PRO A 341 -2.95 20.29 -2.38
C PRO A 341 -2.98 19.34 -3.58
N GLY A 342 -4.09 19.33 -4.34
CA GLY A 342 -4.38 18.38 -5.41
C GLY A 342 -5.40 17.30 -5.03
N SER A 343 -5.73 17.12 -3.73
CA SER A 343 -6.66 16.11 -3.24
C SER A 343 -8.12 16.59 -3.10
N GLU A 344 -8.40 17.85 -3.39
CA GLU A 344 -9.63 18.56 -2.97
C GLU A 344 -10.91 17.91 -3.49
N LEU A 345 -10.88 17.30 -4.70
CA LEU A 345 -12.07 16.72 -5.31
C LEU A 345 -12.61 15.48 -4.56
N ASP A 346 -11.78 14.81 -3.78
CA ASP A 346 -12.22 13.70 -2.93
C ASP A 346 -12.63 14.13 -1.50
N TRP A 347 -12.46 15.39 -1.12
CA TRP A 347 -12.79 15.83 0.24
C TRP A 347 -14.25 15.55 0.61
N ALA A 348 -15.17 15.57 -0.36
CA ALA A 348 -16.58 15.27 -0.11
C ALA A 348 -16.79 13.89 0.55
N SER A 349 -15.93 12.91 0.28
CA SER A 349 -15.98 11.59 0.90
C SER A 349 -15.77 11.65 2.42
N MET A 350 -14.98 12.61 2.89
CA MET A 350 -14.56 12.78 4.27
C MET A 350 -15.39 13.83 5.04
N ILE A 351 -15.72 14.95 4.38
CA ILE A 351 -16.34 16.12 5.02
C ILE A 351 -17.77 16.40 4.57
N GLY A 352 -18.27 15.73 3.57
CA GLY A 352 -19.63 15.94 3.02
C GLY A 352 -20.76 15.26 3.80
N ARG A 353 -20.55 14.89 5.07
CA ARG A 353 -21.47 14.14 5.93
C ARG A 353 -21.75 14.91 7.21
N ASP A 354 -22.91 14.69 7.81
CA ASP A 354 -23.27 15.25 9.12
C ASP A 354 -22.45 14.64 10.28
N GLU A 355 -21.93 13.45 10.08
CA GLU A 355 -21.08 12.72 11.03
C GLU A 355 -19.69 12.44 10.43
N PRO A 356 -18.66 12.28 11.26
CA PRO A 356 -17.32 11.93 10.79
C PRO A 356 -17.31 10.64 9.94
N TYR A 357 -16.25 10.46 9.16
CA TYR A 357 -16.07 9.26 8.36
C TYR A 357 -16.33 7.98 9.19
N PRO A 358 -16.97 6.93 8.63
CA PRO A 358 -17.47 5.79 9.41
C PRO A 358 -16.43 5.08 10.28
N TYR A 359 -15.15 5.03 9.82
CA TYR A 359 -14.08 4.50 10.64
C TYR A 359 -13.87 5.35 11.92
N ALA A 360 -13.74 6.67 11.77
CA ALA A 360 -13.51 7.58 12.87
C ALA A 360 -14.71 7.60 13.84
N GLN A 361 -15.94 7.55 13.31
CA GLN A 361 -17.13 7.45 14.12
C GLN A 361 -17.12 6.17 14.97
N SER A 362 -16.79 5.02 14.37
CA SER A 362 -16.69 3.74 15.07
C SER A 362 -15.54 3.75 16.09
N PHE A 363 -14.41 4.35 15.74
CA PHE A 363 -13.26 4.49 16.62
C PHE A 363 -13.62 5.30 17.88
N TYR A 364 -14.28 6.45 17.71
CA TYR A 364 -14.68 7.28 18.84
C TYR A 364 -15.75 6.59 19.71
N ARG A 365 -16.74 5.96 19.10
CA ARG A 365 -17.79 5.23 19.83
C ARG A 365 -17.23 4.14 20.74
N TYR A 366 -16.35 3.30 20.20
CA TYR A 366 -16.01 2.04 20.85
C TYR A 366 -14.64 2.08 21.58
N LEU A 367 -13.72 2.92 21.12
CA LEU A 367 -12.38 2.95 21.73
C LEU A 367 -12.11 4.20 22.56
N VAL A 368 -12.57 5.38 22.09
CA VAL A 368 -12.33 6.64 22.80
C VAL A 368 -13.34 6.82 23.92
N TYR A 369 -14.63 6.81 23.62
CA TYR A 369 -15.68 7.11 24.61
C TYR A 369 -16.33 5.86 25.21
N ARG A 370 -16.24 4.71 24.56
CA ARG A 370 -16.94 3.46 24.93
C ARG A 370 -18.46 3.67 25.07
N ASP A 371 -19.01 4.51 24.21
CA ASP A 371 -20.41 4.84 24.12
C ASP A 371 -20.92 4.54 22.69
N PRO A 372 -21.72 3.46 22.49
CA PRO A 372 -22.24 3.09 21.17
C PRO A 372 -23.22 4.13 20.61
N ASN A 373 -23.79 4.99 21.47
CA ASN A 373 -24.74 6.03 21.07
C ASN A 373 -24.08 7.38 20.77
N TRP A 374 -22.75 7.47 20.92
CA TRP A 374 -22.05 8.71 20.63
C TRP A 374 -22.29 9.21 19.21
N THR A 375 -22.57 10.50 19.09
CA THR A 375 -22.60 11.26 17.83
C THR A 375 -21.73 12.49 17.96
N TYR A 376 -21.17 12.95 16.86
CA TYR A 376 -20.36 14.17 16.87
C TYR A 376 -21.16 15.40 17.31
N ALA A 377 -22.41 15.51 16.86
CA ALA A 377 -23.29 16.63 17.20
C ALA A 377 -23.58 16.70 18.71
N ALA A 378 -23.76 15.56 19.40
CA ALA A 378 -24.04 15.53 20.83
C ALA A 378 -22.79 15.81 21.68
N ARG A 379 -21.61 15.37 21.22
CA ARG A 379 -20.32 15.55 21.90
C ARG A 379 -19.22 15.76 20.87
N PRO A 380 -18.96 17.00 20.44
CA PRO A 380 -17.83 17.31 19.56
C PRO A 380 -16.49 16.88 20.17
N ALA A 381 -15.55 16.47 19.31
CA ALA A 381 -14.26 15.99 19.75
C ALA A 381 -13.40 17.09 20.39
N ASN A 382 -12.63 16.70 21.41
CA ASN A 382 -11.67 17.54 22.09
C ASN A 382 -10.24 17.01 21.84
N PHE A 383 -9.46 17.74 21.05
CA PHE A 383 -8.09 17.34 20.68
C PHE A 383 -7.03 17.54 21.79
N ASP A 384 -7.43 17.50 23.04
CA ASP A 384 -6.59 17.37 24.23
C ASP A 384 -6.89 16.03 24.92
N GLY A 385 -7.97 15.95 25.68
CA GLY A 385 -8.32 14.75 26.43
C GLY A 385 -8.67 13.54 25.56
N ASP A 386 -9.28 13.75 24.37
CA ASP A 386 -9.64 12.63 23.49
C ASP A 386 -8.41 11.97 22.85
N VAL A 387 -7.32 12.72 22.64
CA VAL A 387 -6.04 12.14 22.18
C VAL A 387 -5.49 11.20 23.25
N ASP A 388 -5.49 11.62 24.51
CA ASP A 388 -5.04 10.80 25.64
C ASP A 388 -5.91 9.52 25.77
N LEU A 389 -7.23 9.64 25.60
CA LEU A 389 -8.14 8.49 25.62
C LEU A 389 -7.92 7.55 24.43
N ALA A 390 -7.71 8.09 23.23
CA ALA A 390 -7.44 7.31 22.03
C ALA A 390 -6.11 6.55 22.13
N GLU A 391 -5.10 7.14 22.76
CA GLU A 391 -3.78 6.54 22.96
C GLU A 391 -3.66 5.81 24.34
N ALA A 392 -4.80 5.49 24.96
CA ALA A 392 -4.79 4.63 26.13
C ALA A 392 -4.07 3.30 25.83
N PRO A 393 -3.33 2.72 26.81
CA PRO A 393 -2.44 1.57 26.56
C PRO A 393 -3.08 0.40 25.81
N GLN A 394 -4.35 0.09 26.10
CA GLN A 394 -5.08 -0.99 25.44
C GLN A 394 -5.36 -0.72 23.96
N ASN A 395 -5.42 0.53 23.52
CA ASN A 395 -5.69 0.92 22.14
C ASN A 395 -4.40 0.94 21.30
N LEU A 396 -3.22 1.03 21.94
CA LEU A 396 -1.93 1.07 21.24
C LEU A 396 -1.61 -0.22 20.48
N VAL A 397 -2.33 -1.30 20.76
CA VAL A 397 -2.23 -2.57 19.99
C VAL A 397 -2.53 -2.39 18.49
N MET A 398 -3.23 -1.32 18.13
CA MET A 398 -3.55 -0.97 16.75
C MET A 398 -2.39 -0.25 16.03
N ASN A 399 -1.34 0.13 16.76
CA ASN A 399 -0.24 0.91 16.22
C ASN A 399 0.95 0.01 15.90
N HIS A 400 1.31 -0.05 14.62
CA HIS A 400 2.50 -0.75 14.12
C HIS A 400 3.52 0.29 13.65
N THR A 401 4.09 1.00 14.61
CA THR A 401 4.92 2.21 14.38
C THR A 401 6.39 2.02 14.73
N ASN A 402 6.83 0.81 15.05
CA ASN A 402 8.23 0.54 15.33
C ASN A 402 9.09 0.79 14.07
N PRO A 403 10.03 1.75 14.11
CA PRO A 403 10.90 2.03 12.96
C PRO A 403 12.10 1.06 12.88
N ASP A 404 12.30 0.21 13.88
CA ASP A 404 13.40 -0.74 13.89
C ASP A 404 13.08 -1.95 13.02
N LEU A 405 13.40 -1.87 11.75
CA LEU A 405 13.28 -2.96 10.79
C LEU A 405 14.59 -3.77 10.64
N SER A 406 15.54 -3.64 11.58
CA SER A 406 16.84 -4.30 11.50
C SER A 406 16.73 -5.82 11.36
N GLY A 407 15.76 -6.45 12.03
CA GLY A 407 15.48 -7.89 11.91
C GLY A 407 15.09 -8.30 10.49
N PHE A 408 14.20 -7.55 9.84
CA PHE A 408 13.76 -7.80 8.47
C PHE A 408 14.89 -7.53 7.45
N VAL A 409 15.58 -6.41 7.62
CA VAL A 409 16.69 -5.99 6.74
C VAL A 409 17.86 -6.98 6.80
N SER A 410 18.27 -7.42 7.99
CA SER A 410 19.39 -8.36 8.16
C SER A 410 19.16 -9.74 7.55
N ARG A 411 17.91 -10.16 7.43
CA ARG A 411 17.51 -11.39 6.73
C ARG A 411 17.42 -11.23 5.21
N GLY A 412 17.76 -10.05 4.67
CA GLY A 412 17.66 -9.72 3.27
C GLY A 412 16.23 -9.45 2.79
N GLY A 413 15.30 -9.14 3.69
CA GLY A 413 13.93 -8.73 3.38
C GLY A 413 13.88 -7.49 2.50
N LYS A 414 12.84 -7.36 1.67
CA LYS A 414 12.63 -6.21 0.77
C LYS A 414 11.25 -5.61 1.03
N LEU A 415 11.22 -4.33 1.37
CA LEU A 415 9.98 -3.60 1.65
C LEU A 415 9.81 -2.45 0.67
N LEU A 416 8.74 -2.50 -0.10
CA LEU A 416 8.29 -1.42 -0.97
C LEU A 416 7.14 -0.68 -0.28
N LEU A 417 7.38 0.55 0.09
CA LEU A 417 6.37 1.47 0.59
C LEU A 417 5.90 2.36 -0.56
N VAL A 418 4.59 2.52 -0.70
CA VAL A 418 4.01 3.39 -1.70
C VAL A 418 2.99 4.31 -1.03
N GLY A 419 3.02 5.59 -1.40
CA GLY A 419 2.03 6.58 -0.98
C GLY A 419 1.42 7.29 -2.18
N GLY A 420 0.14 7.62 -2.13
CA GLY A 420 -0.53 8.49 -3.10
C GLY A 420 -0.65 9.91 -2.55
N TRP A 421 -0.24 10.92 -3.33
CA TRP A 421 -0.34 12.31 -2.86
C TRP A 421 -1.79 12.79 -2.70
N ASN A 422 -2.74 12.21 -3.45
CA ASN A 422 -4.15 12.60 -3.41
C ASN A 422 -5.00 11.72 -2.49
N ASP A 423 -4.37 10.84 -1.69
CA ASP A 423 -5.09 9.95 -0.78
C ASP A 423 -5.82 10.74 0.33
N ASN A 424 -6.99 10.27 0.70
CA ASN A 424 -7.71 10.72 1.89
C ASN A 424 -7.09 10.20 3.21
N LEU A 425 -6.11 9.29 3.11
CA LEU A 425 -5.17 8.96 4.19
C LEU A 425 -3.91 9.81 4.01
N PRO A 426 -3.67 10.85 4.83
CA PRO A 426 -2.56 11.76 4.63
C PRO A 426 -1.21 11.06 4.48
N VAL A 427 -0.61 11.19 3.29
CA VAL A 427 0.64 10.51 2.90
C VAL A 427 1.85 10.92 3.76
N GLN A 428 1.79 12.07 4.43
CA GLN A 428 2.83 12.52 5.37
C GLN A 428 3.09 11.49 6.47
N ASN A 429 2.08 10.68 6.83
CA ASN A 429 2.28 9.60 7.79
C ASN A 429 3.22 8.52 7.25
N VAL A 430 3.07 8.16 5.97
CA VAL A 430 3.94 7.21 5.27
C VAL A 430 5.37 7.75 5.19
N ILE A 431 5.51 9.01 4.80
CA ILE A 431 6.80 9.71 4.70
C ILE A 431 7.50 9.76 6.07
N THR A 432 6.81 10.24 7.09
CA THR A 432 7.37 10.36 8.45
C THR A 432 7.80 9.00 9.00
N TYR A 433 7.03 7.94 8.75
CA TYR A 433 7.44 6.60 9.16
C TYR A 433 8.73 6.17 8.45
N TYR A 434 8.82 6.35 7.13
CA TYR A 434 10.02 6.02 6.34
C TYR A 434 11.25 6.77 6.86
N GLU A 435 11.14 8.07 7.14
CA GLU A 435 12.23 8.88 7.68
C GLU A 435 12.70 8.37 9.05
N ARG A 436 11.77 7.94 9.91
CA ARG A 436 12.10 7.31 11.19
C ARG A 436 12.82 5.97 11.00
N VAL A 437 12.45 5.17 9.99
CA VAL A 437 13.16 3.93 9.64
C VAL A 437 14.59 4.25 9.17
N VAL A 438 14.77 5.26 8.32
CA VAL A 438 16.10 5.72 7.86
C VAL A 438 16.96 6.15 9.05
N ALA A 439 16.42 6.93 9.97
CA ALA A 439 17.12 7.39 11.16
C ALA A 439 17.52 6.22 12.10
N LYS A 440 16.66 5.19 12.21
CA LYS A 440 16.87 4.06 13.13
C LYS A 440 17.81 2.99 12.57
N VAL A 441 17.64 2.63 11.28
CA VAL A 441 18.35 1.48 10.66
C VAL A 441 19.64 1.92 9.94
N SER A 442 19.77 3.15 9.56
CA SER A 442 20.76 3.84 8.73
C SER A 442 20.40 3.89 7.24
N ALA A 443 20.77 5.00 6.61
CA ALA A 443 20.43 5.28 5.22
C ALA A 443 20.93 4.22 4.23
N ASP A 444 22.16 3.71 4.43
CA ASP A 444 22.77 2.73 3.52
C ASP A 444 22.05 1.38 3.56
N LYS A 445 21.71 0.90 4.76
CA LYS A 445 20.97 -0.35 4.91
C LYS A 445 19.55 -0.22 4.38
N VAL A 446 18.90 0.92 4.64
CA VAL A 446 17.54 1.21 4.16
C VAL A 446 17.53 1.26 2.63
N ARG A 447 18.46 1.96 1.98
CA ARG A 447 18.53 2.01 0.51
C ARG A 447 18.55 0.64 -0.16
N ASN A 448 19.11 -0.37 0.49
CA ASN A 448 19.19 -1.73 -0.04
C ASN A 448 18.03 -2.65 0.36
N ALA A 449 17.16 -2.22 1.26
CA ALA A 449 16.11 -3.07 1.83
C ALA A 449 14.72 -2.43 1.88
N VAL A 450 14.62 -1.10 1.95
CA VAL A 450 13.36 -0.38 2.02
C VAL A 450 13.35 0.76 1.01
N ARG A 451 12.32 0.87 0.20
CA ARG A 451 12.09 1.99 -0.73
C ARG A 451 10.73 2.59 -0.48
N LEU A 452 10.66 3.92 -0.55
CA LEU A 452 9.40 4.65 -0.58
C LEU A 452 9.25 5.34 -1.93
N PHE A 453 8.11 5.16 -2.57
CA PHE A 453 7.67 5.92 -3.74
C PHE A 453 6.38 6.66 -3.40
N VAL A 454 6.36 7.97 -3.63
CA VAL A 454 5.15 8.76 -3.47
C VAL A 454 4.66 9.15 -4.85
N VAL A 455 3.47 8.67 -5.21
CA VAL A 455 2.93 8.75 -6.57
C VAL A 455 2.06 10.00 -6.71
N PRO A 456 2.43 10.97 -7.56
CA PRO A 456 1.63 12.15 -7.81
C PRO A 456 0.27 11.79 -8.42
N GLY A 457 -0.80 12.45 -7.99
CA GLY A 457 -2.15 12.22 -8.51
C GLY A 457 -2.79 10.86 -8.18
N MET A 458 -2.07 9.96 -7.54
CA MET A 458 -2.62 8.69 -7.05
C MET A 458 -3.45 8.93 -5.79
N HIS A 459 -4.63 8.30 -5.75
CA HIS A 459 -5.46 8.25 -4.56
C HIS A 459 -5.08 7.05 -3.67
N HIS A 460 -5.97 6.10 -3.44
CA HIS A 460 -5.81 5.11 -2.38
C HIS A 460 -5.02 3.88 -2.82
N CYS A 461 -5.58 3.02 -3.67
CA CYS A 461 -4.95 1.77 -4.07
C CYS A 461 -4.62 1.74 -5.56
N PHE A 462 -3.66 0.89 -5.94
CA PHE A 462 -3.46 0.57 -7.34
C PHE A 462 -4.75 0.02 -7.95
N GLY A 463 -5.05 0.40 -9.18
CA GLY A 463 -6.24 -0.05 -9.90
C GLY A 463 -7.54 0.69 -9.56
N GLU A 464 -7.55 1.58 -8.57
CA GLU A 464 -8.71 2.37 -8.17
C GLU A 464 -8.74 3.76 -8.80
N THR A 465 -9.94 4.31 -8.94
CA THR A 465 -10.18 5.70 -9.37
C THR A 465 -11.05 6.41 -8.35
N HIS A 466 -10.70 7.67 -8.07
CA HIS A 466 -11.45 8.55 -7.18
C HIS A 466 -11.59 9.94 -7.82
N PRO A 467 -12.50 10.79 -7.38
CA PRO A 467 -12.61 12.15 -7.89
C PRO A 467 -11.26 12.89 -7.83
N GLY A 468 -10.84 13.47 -8.95
CA GLY A 468 -9.56 14.20 -9.05
C GLY A 468 -8.30 13.35 -9.05
N SER A 469 -8.43 12.03 -9.18
CA SER A 469 -7.30 11.12 -9.32
C SER A 469 -7.44 10.22 -10.54
N TYR A 470 -6.34 9.70 -11.02
CA TYR A 470 -6.30 8.69 -12.06
C TYR A 470 -6.01 7.31 -11.46
N LYS A 471 -6.45 6.29 -12.19
CA LYS A 471 -6.07 4.90 -11.92
C LYS A 471 -4.57 4.76 -12.13
N VAL A 472 -3.89 4.14 -11.18
CA VAL A 472 -2.48 3.79 -11.26
C VAL A 472 -2.33 2.29 -11.33
N ASP A 473 -1.68 1.79 -12.37
CA ASP A 473 -1.35 0.37 -12.52
C ASP A 473 0.17 0.16 -12.40
N PHE A 474 0.57 -0.73 -11.50
CA PHE A 474 1.95 -1.11 -11.25
C PHE A 474 2.02 -2.52 -10.65
N ASP A 475 2.88 -3.37 -11.21
CA ASP A 475 3.13 -4.72 -10.65
C ASP A 475 4.18 -4.65 -9.54
N ALA A 476 3.73 -4.33 -8.34
CA ALA A 476 4.57 -4.17 -7.17
C ALA A 476 5.21 -5.50 -6.72
N VAL A 477 4.50 -6.62 -6.88
CA VAL A 477 5.01 -7.96 -6.55
C VAL A 477 6.15 -8.36 -7.47
N ALA A 478 6.02 -8.13 -8.78
CA ALA A 478 7.12 -8.36 -9.72
C ALA A 478 8.34 -7.49 -9.38
N ALA A 479 8.13 -6.22 -9.01
CA ALA A 479 9.21 -5.30 -8.65
C ALA A 479 9.99 -5.77 -7.40
N VAL A 480 9.31 -6.15 -6.31
CA VAL A 480 9.98 -6.65 -5.10
C VAL A 480 10.61 -8.03 -5.31
N ARG A 481 10.02 -8.87 -6.15
CA ARG A 481 10.60 -10.16 -6.55
C ARG A 481 11.90 -9.97 -7.33
N GLN A 482 11.90 -9.09 -8.33
CA GLN A 482 13.09 -8.73 -9.07
C GLN A 482 14.18 -8.18 -8.13
N TRP A 483 13.80 -7.28 -7.24
CA TRP A 483 14.70 -6.73 -6.24
C TRP A 483 15.31 -7.81 -5.35
N LYS A 484 14.50 -8.71 -4.80
CA LYS A 484 14.97 -9.82 -3.95
C LYS A 484 15.94 -10.74 -4.70
N THR A 485 15.63 -11.06 -5.96
CA THR A 485 16.42 -11.98 -6.80
C THR A 485 17.74 -11.38 -7.25
N THR A 486 17.75 -10.09 -7.63
CA THR A 486 18.93 -9.43 -8.19
C THR A 486 19.76 -8.70 -7.14
N GLY A 487 19.22 -8.46 -5.96
CA GLY A 487 19.82 -7.60 -4.93
C GLY A 487 19.78 -6.11 -5.26
N ARG A 488 19.28 -5.72 -6.45
CA ARG A 488 19.26 -4.31 -6.92
C ARG A 488 17.95 -3.66 -6.56
N ALA A 489 18.01 -2.65 -5.71
CA ALA A 489 16.84 -1.84 -5.35
C ALA A 489 16.34 -1.04 -6.55
N PRO A 490 15.02 -0.87 -6.72
CA PRO A 490 14.50 -0.01 -7.77
C PRO A 490 14.93 1.44 -7.52
N GLU A 491 15.64 2.04 -8.46
CA GLU A 491 16.07 3.44 -8.43
C GLU A 491 15.01 4.38 -9.03
N GLN A 492 14.02 3.80 -9.67
CA GLN A 492 12.83 4.44 -10.21
C GLN A 492 11.78 3.37 -10.51
N ILE A 493 10.53 3.76 -10.56
CA ILE A 493 9.46 2.93 -11.11
C ILE A 493 8.75 3.68 -12.23
N VAL A 494 8.15 2.94 -13.15
CA VAL A 494 7.28 3.51 -14.18
C VAL A 494 5.90 2.96 -13.96
N VAL A 495 4.95 3.85 -13.67
CA VAL A 495 3.56 3.50 -13.48
C VAL A 495 2.76 3.82 -14.75
N SER A 496 1.73 3.04 -15.04
CA SER A 496 0.74 3.38 -16.06
C SER A 496 -0.44 4.08 -15.40
N THR A 497 -0.88 5.19 -15.99
CA THR A 497 -2.01 5.97 -15.48
C THR A 497 -3.12 6.05 -16.52
N SER A 498 -4.38 6.00 -16.09
CA SER A 498 -5.56 6.10 -16.94
C SER A 498 -6.78 6.51 -16.12
N GLY A 499 -7.85 6.94 -16.75
CA GLY A 499 -9.11 7.26 -16.08
C GLY A 499 -10.02 8.13 -16.92
N GLU A 500 -11.25 8.33 -16.48
CA GLU A 500 -12.17 9.24 -17.14
C GLU A 500 -11.62 10.68 -17.04
N GLY A 501 -11.51 11.36 -18.17
CA GLY A 501 -10.90 12.69 -18.25
C GLY A 501 -9.37 12.70 -18.20
N TRP A 502 -8.72 11.54 -18.01
CA TRP A 502 -7.27 11.41 -17.97
C TRP A 502 -6.77 10.57 -19.14
N PRO A 503 -5.86 11.09 -20.00
CA PRO A 503 -5.24 10.29 -21.05
C PRO A 503 -4.40 9.17 -20.44
N ALA A 504 -4.36 8.03 -21.12
CA ALA A 504 -3.45 6.95 -20.76
C ALA A 504 -2.00 7.42 -20.92
N ARG A 505 -1.23 7.35 -19.85
CA ARG A 505 0.17 7.83 -19.78
C ARG A 505 1.05 6.83 -19.05
N ARG A 506 2.36 6.99 -19.24
CA ARG A 506 3.38 6.36 -18.41
C ARG A 506 4.13 7.46 -17.65
N ARG A 507 4.20 7.33 -16.32
CA ARG A 507 4.89 8.31 -15.48
C ARG A 507 6.10 7.71 -14.81
N LEU A 508 7.20 8.48 -14.79
CA LEU A 508 8.36 8.17 -13.97
C LEU A 508 8.04 8.57 -12.52
N VAL A 509 8.22 7.65 -11.57
CA VAL A 509 8.13 7.95 -10.14
C VAL A 509 9.47 7.66 -9.50
N CYS A 510 9.96 8.60 -8.73
CA CYS A 510 11.28 8.56 -8.11
C CYS A 510 11.20 8.09 -6.65
N PRO A 511 12.25 7.43 -6.14
CA PRO A 511 12.30 7.07 -4.73
C PRO A 511 12.44 8.32 -3.86
N TYR A 512 11.60 8.44 -2.84
CA TYR A 512 11.66 9.56 -1.89
C TYR A 512 13.07 9.69 -1.27
N PRO A 513 13.64 10.90 -1.13
CA PRO A 513 13.01 12.21 -1.32
C PRO A 513 13.12 12.82 -2.73
N GLN A 514 13.52 12.05 -3.73
CA GLN A 514 13.60 12.52 -5.11
C GLN A 514 12.21 12.67 -5.73
N VAL A 515 12.10 13.63 -6.67
CA VAL A 515 10.92 13.89 -7.48
C VAL A 515 11.24 13.76 -8.97
N SER A 516 10.24 13.50 -9.77
CA SER A 516 10.37 13.49 -11.22
C SER A 516 10.47 14.94 -11.75
N LYS A 517 11.42 15.17 -12.63
CA LYS A 517 11.63 16.48 -13.25
C LYS A 517 11.72 16.35 -14.76
N TYR A 518 10.90 17.09 -15.48
CA TYR A 518 10.93 17.13 -16.94
C TYR A 518 12.25 17.72 -17.46
N LYS A 519 12.81 17.11 -18.50
CA LYS A 519 14.08 17.54 -19.14
C LYS A 519 13.94 18.75 -20.05
N GLY A 520 12.69 19.18 -20.34
CA GLY A 520 12.40 20.34 -21.17
C GLY A 520 12.27 20.04 -22.67
N SER A 521 12.34 18.78 -23.08
CA SER A 521 12.17 18.36 -24.49
C SER A 521 11.58 16.96 -24.59
N GLY A 522 10.85 16.68 -25.69
CA GLY A 522 10.16 15.43 -25.92
C GLY A 522 8.72 15.42 -25.38
N SER A 523 8.02 14.28 -25.51
CA SER A 523 6.65 14.14 -24.98
C SER A 523 6.65 14.07 -23.46
N THR A 524 5.71 14.76 -22.81
CA THR A 524 5.46 14.65 -21.37
C THR A 524 4.77 13.34 -20.97
N ASP A 525 4.36 12.53 -21.93
CA ASP A 525 3.78 11.19 -21.72
C ASP A 525 4.84 10.07 -21.74
N ASP A 526 6.09 10.42 -22.08
CA ASP A 526 7.20 9.46 -22.12
C ASP A 526 8.09 9.64 -20.87
N PRO A 527 8.15 8.65 -19.98
CA PRO A 527 8.99 8.70 -18.78
C PRO A 527 10.48 8.86 -19.09
N ALA A 528 10.94 8.53 -20.30
CA ALA A 528 12.33 8.75 -20.71
C ALA A 528 12.72 10.24 -20.76
N ASN A 529 11.75 11.15 -20.89
CA ASN A 529 11.98 12.59 -20.91
C ASN A 529 12.01 13.25 -19.52
N PHE A 530 11.99 12.43 -18.47
CA PHE A 530 12.09 12.86 -17.09
C PHE A 530 13.37 12.33 -16.43
N THR A 531 13.72 12.90 -15.29
CA THR A 531 14.86 12.44 -14.48
C THR A 531 14.55 12.63 -12.99
N CYS A 532 15.03 11.72 -12.16
CA CYS A 532 14.92 11.85 -10.72
C CYS A 532 15.90 12.89 -10.18
N ARG A 533 15.40 13.84 -9.40
CA ARG A 533 16.18 14.92 -8.78
C ARG A 533 15.77 15.07 -7.32
N THR A 534 16.71 15.39 -6.47
CA THR A 534 16.41 15.90 -5.13
C THR A 534 15.85 17.31 -5.28
N PRO A 535 14.68 17.62 -4.65
CA PRO A 535 13.97 18.88 -4.78
C PRO A 535 14.80 20.09 -4.31
#